data_49472651039ceb1f17ebdec659a0547c
#
_entry.id   49472651039ceb1f17ebdec659a0547c
#
_cell.length_a   1.000
_cell.length_b   1.000
_cell.length_c   1.000
_cell.angle_alpha   90.00
_cell.angle_beta   90.00
_cell.angle_gamma   90.00
#
_symmetry.space_group_name_H-M   'P 1'
#
loop_
_entity.id
_entity.type
_entity.pdbx_description
1 polymer ?
#
loop_
_entity_poly.entity_id
_entity_poly.type
_entity_poly.pdbx_seq_one_letter_code
_entity_poly.pdbx_strand_id
1 'polypeptide(L)'
;MLSRNDLTLSDKLNMISEILERPDLLANETEGSKVIILTVSPKEEIVALRDLKLRLGEDTGMLDCAKALSETAENYGLENLAEDYDFFGKSCVKDFSNRFLSRLTRALEETSKSFPLTVVCRLGILNGFFSLNPLIEAVTGKLANPALMIYPGKREDRILKFLDGRHTASVYRAVIL
;
A
#
# COMPACT_ATOMS: atom_id res chain seq x y z
N MET A 1 -28.83 0.45 -6.05
CA MET A 1 -27.55 0.34 -5.34
C MET A 1 -26.49 0.07 -6.40
N LEU A 2 -25.62 1.04 -6.71
CA LEU A 2 -24.50 0.82 -7.65
C LEU A 2 -23.60 -0.27 -7.06
N SER A 3 -23.20 -1.23 -7.88
CA SER A 3 -22.20 -2.22 -7.47
C SER A 3 -20.91 -1.47 -7.11
N ARG A 4 -20.23 -1.86 -6.03
CA ARG A 4 -18.93 -1.24 -5.65
C ARG A 4 -17.88 -1.30 -6.77
N ASN A 5 -18.11 -2.11 -7.79
CA ASN A 5 -17.24 -2.24 -8.96
C ASN A 5 -17.46 -1.13 -10.03
N ASP A 6 -18.55 -0.38 -9.92
CA ASP A 6 -18.93 0.66 -10.90
C ASP A 6 -18.64 2.09 -10.40
N LEU A 7 -17.98 2.23 -9.24
CA LEU A 7 -17.68 3.53 -8.65
C LEU A 7 -16.63 4.28 -9.46
N THR A 8 -16.90 5.55 -9.75
CA THR A 8 -15.90 6.45 -10.32
C THR A 8 -14.82 6.76 -9.30
N LEU A 9 -13.66 7.25 -9.76
CA LEU A 9 -12.59 7.71 -8.86
C LEU A 9 -13.12 8.76 -7.86
N SER A 10 -13.96 9.69 -8.32
CA SER A 10 -14.55 10.73 -7.47
C SER A 10 -15.44 10.14 -6.36
N ASP A 11 -16.24 9.11 -6.69
CA ASP A 11 -17.08 8.43 -5.69
C ASP A 11 -16.23 7.72 -4.64
N LYS A 12 -15.17 7.03 -5.06
CA LYS A 12 -14.22 6.39 -4.16
C LYS A 12 -13.54 7.38 -3.23
N LEU A 13 -13.12 8.54 -3.76
CA LEU A 13 -12.50 9.60 -2.96
C LEU A 13 -13.47 10.20 -1.93
N ASN A 14 -14.76 10.35 -2.27
CA ASN A 14 -15.77 10.78 -1.32
C ASN A 14 -15.96 9.75 -0.20
N MET A 15 -16.04 8.46 -0.55
CA MET A 15 -16.12 7.37 0.43
C MET A 15 -14.90 7.34 1.37
N ILE A 16 -13.70 7.62 0.86
CA ILE A 16 -12.49 7.71 1.71
C ILE A 16 -12.69 8.80 2.77
N SER A 17 -13.17 9.99 2.37
CA SER A 17 -13.43 11.08 3.32
C SER A 17 -14.41 10.65 4.41
N GLU A 18 -15.52 10.01 4.04
CA GLU A 18 -16.51 9.50 4.99
C GLU A 18 -15.95 8.43 5.94
N ILE A 19 -15.08 7.53 5.44
CA ILE A 19 -14.42 6.50 6.25
C ILE A 19 -13.47 7.13 7.27
N LEU A 20 -12.72 8.16 6.86
CA LEU A 20 -11.77 8.85 7.72
C LEU A 20 -12.43 9.64 8.86
N GLU A 21 -13.68 10.04 8.70
CA GLU A 21 -14.49 10.65 9.79
C GLU A 21 -14.85 9.64 10.90
N ARG A 22 -14.68 8.33 10.65
CA ARG A 22 -15.08 7.25 11.57
C ARG A 22 -13.95 6.24 11.79
N PRO A 23 -12.82 6.67 12.38
CA PRO A 23 -11.62 5.83 12.52
C PRO A 23 -11.86 4.56 13.35
N ASP A 24 -12.78 4.62 14.33
CA ASP A 24 -13.11 3.45 15.15
C ASP A 24 -13.85 2.36 14.34
N LEU A 25 -14.74 2.77 13.44
CA LEU A 25 -15.41 1.83 12.54
C LEU A 25 -14.42 1.20 11.56
N LEU A 26 -13.50 2.00 11.02
CA LEU A 26 -12.43 1.48 10.16
C LEU A 26 -11.57 0.47 10.91
N ALA A 27 -11.17 0.76 12.15
CA ALA A 27 -10.36 -0.15 12.95
C ALA A 27 -11.09 -1.49 13.20
N ASN A 28 -12.39 -1.44 13.49
CA ASN A 28 -13.20 -2.65 13.69
C ASN A 28 -13.37 -3.44 12.39
N GLU A 29 -13.69 -2.78 11.27
CA GLU A 29 -13.93 -3.44 9.98
C GLU A 29 -12.66 -4.08 9.42
N THR A 30 -11.49 -3.53 9.74
CA THR A 30 -10.17 -4.00 9.27
C THR A 30 -9.42 -4.83 10.31
N GLU A 31 -10.07 -5.26 11.38
CA GLU A 31 -9.45 -6.02 12.47
C GLU A 31 -8.16 -5.35 13.01
N GLY A 32 -8.18 -4.02 13.10
CA GLY A 32 -7.09 -3.23 13.65
C GLY A 32 -5.98 -2.83 12.67
N SER A 33 -6.06 -3.22 11.38
CA SER A 33 -5.04 -2.78 10.41
C SER A 33 -5.14 -1.30 10.05
N LYS A 34 -6.36 -0.74 10.08
CA LYS A 34 -6.68 0.64 9.67
C LYS A 34 -6.26 0.95 8.22
N VAL A 35 -6.25 -0.07 7.35
CA VAL A 35 -5.84 0.05 5.96
C VAL A 35 -7.04 0.23 5.04
N ILE A 36 -6.97 1.23 4.18
CA ILE A 36 -7.89 1.46 3.06
C ILE A 36 -7.11 1.22 1.77
N ILE A 37 -7.67 0.45 0.84
CA ILE A 37 -7.07 0.22 -0.48
C ILE A 37 -7.93 0.92 -1.52
N LEU A 38 -7.34 1.86 -2.24
CA LEU A 38 -7.93 2.52 -3.39
C LEU A 38 -7.43 1.85 -4.66
N THR A 39 -8.31 1.11 -5.33
CA THR A 39 -7.99 0.52 -6.64
C THR A 39 -8.13 1.56 -7.74
N VAL A 40 -7.10 1.70 -8.55
CA VAL A 40 -7.04 2.65 -9.67
C VAL A 40 -6.43 2.00 -10.92
N SER A 41 -6.75 2.52 -12.09
CA SER A 41 -5.93 2.23 -13.27
C SER A 41 -4.57 2.96 -13.16
N PRO A 42 -3.51 2.53 -13.86
CA PRO A 42 -2.20 3.19 -13.80
C PRO A 42 -2.24 4.66 -14.16
N LYS A 43 -3.10 5.01 -15.11
CA LYS A 43 -3.27 6.40 -15.56
C LYS A 43 -3.93 7.27 -14.50
N GLU A 44 -4.74 6.67 -13.64
CA GLU A 44 -5.47 7.37 -12.58
C GLU A 44 -4.63 7.52 -11.30
N GLU A 45 -3.54 6.80 -11.11
CA GLU A 45 -2.74 6.90 -9.89
C GLU A 45 -2.24 8.34 -9.65
N ILE A 46 -1.72 9.00 -10.69
CA ILE A 46 -1.25 10.40 -10.59
C ILE A 46 -2.41 11.35 -10.30
N VAL A 47 -3.57 11.12 -10.94
CA VAL A 47 -4.77 11.93 -10.72
C VAL A 47 -5.28 11.74 -9.30
N ALA A 48 -5.36 10.49 -8.84
CA ALA A 48 -5.77 10.16 -7.48
C ALA A 48 -4.87 10.82 -6.43
N LEU A 49 -3.56 10.77 -6.61
CA LEU A 49 -2.59 11.42 -5.70
C LEU A 49 -2.79 12.94 -5.65
N ARG A 50 -2.97 13.58 -6.80
CA ARG A 50 -3.23 15.02 -6.88
C ARG A 50 -4.54 15.38 -6.19
N ASP A 51 -5.62 14.65 -6.49
CA ASP A 51 -6.95 14.94 -5.97
C ASP A 51 -7.04 14.66 -4.46
N LEU A 52 -6.35 13.62 -3.97
CA LEU A 52 -6.18 13.37 -2.53
C LEU A 52 -5.46 14.53 -1.84
N LYS A 53 -4.37 15.01 -2.40
CA LYS A 53 -3.62 16.15 -1.85
C LYS A 53 -4.47 17.42 -1.80
N LEU A 54 -5.29 17.68 -2.83
CA LEU A 54 -6.20 18.82 -2.86
C LEU A 54 -7.32 18.71 -1.82
N ARG A 55 -7.85 17.51 -1.58
CA ARG A 55 -8.97 17.28 -0.64
C ARG A 55 -8.54 17.22 0.82
N LEU A 56 -7.41 16.56 1.09
CA LEU A 56 -6.95 16.24 2.44
C LEU A 56 -5.90 17.23 2.98
N GLY A 57 -5.43 18.14 2.13
CA GLY A 57 -4.45 19.17 2.51
C GLY A 57 -3.03 18.64 2.71
N GLU A 58 -2.19 19.48 3.35
CA GLU A 58 -0.78 19.17 3.57
C GLU A 58 -0.52 18.26 4.78
N ASP A 59 -1.53 18.02 5.60
CA ASP A 59 -1.45 17.15 6.79
C ASP A 59 -1.48 15.65 6.46
N THR A 60 -1.03 15.31 5.24
CA THR A 60 -1.03 13.93 4.75
C THR A 60 0.40 13.44 4.59
N GLY A 61 0.75 12.37 5.30
CA GLY A 61 2.03 11.68 5.13
C GLY A 61 2.07 10.92 3.81
N MET A 62 3.23 10.95 3.13
CA MET A 62 3.43 10.25 1.86
C MET A 62 4.52 9.20 2.00
N LEU A 63 4.20 7.96 1.60
CA LEU A 63 5.18 6.87 1.50
C LEU A 63 5.24 6.37 0.05
N ASP A 64 6.38 6.59 -0.59
CA ASP A 64 6.66 6.14 -1.95
C ASP A 64 7.40 4.81 -1.90
N CYS A 65 6.77 3.73 -2.36
CA CYS A 65 7.37 2.40 -2.37
C CYS A 65 8.61 2.30 -3.26
N ALA A 66 8.69 3.09 -4.35
CA ALA A 66 9.86 3.09 -5.21
C ALA A 66 11.07 3.73 -4.51
N LYS A 67 10.84 4.81 -3.76
CA LYS A 67 11.88 5.44 -2.94
C LYS A 67 12.36 4.48 -1.85
N ALA A 68 11.43 3.83 -1.15
CA ALA A 68 11.77 2.86 -0.12
C ALA A 68 12.56 1.66 -0.67
N LEU A 69 12.26 1.21 -1.90
CA LEU A 69 13.02 0.17 -2.58
C LEU A 69 14.44 0.63 -2.90
N SER A 70 14.60 1.83 -3.49
CA SER A 70 15.92 2.41 -3.81
C SER A 70 16.79 2.51 -2.56
N GLU A 71 16.26 3.06 -1.48
CA GLU A 71 16.96 3.16 -0.21
C GLU A 71 17.30 1.79 0.41
N THR A 72 16.45 0.78 0.19
CA THR A 72 16.74 -0.60 0.63
C THR A 72 17.91 -1.16 -0.16
N ALA A 73 17.94 -0.96 -1.48
CA ALA A 73 19.01 -1.41 -2.35
C ALA A 73 20.34 -0.71 -2.04
N GLU A 74 20.33 0.60 -1.81
CA GLU A 74 21.50 1.37 -1.41
C GLU A 74 22.08 0.87 -0.09
N ASN A 75 21.23 0.61 0.91
CA ASN A 75 21.67 0.11 2.22
C ASN A 75 22.14 -1.36 2.19
N TYR A 76 21.63 -2.16 1.27
CA TYR A 76 22.12 -3.52 1.05
C TYR A 76 23.51 -3.50 0.38
N GLY A 77 23.74 -2.53 -0.49
CA GLY A 77 24.87 -2.45 -1.40
C GLY A 77 24.57 -3.21 -2.70
N LEU A 78 24.47 -2.48 -3.81
CA LEU A 78 24.11 -3.09 -5.11
C LEU A 78 25.15 -4.10 -5.57
N GLU A 79 26.45 -3.85 -5.29
CA GLU A 79 27.53 -4.78 -5.60
C GLU A 79 27.39 -6.08 -4.79
N ASN A 80 27.09 -5.97 -3.49
CA ASN A 80 26.86 -7.13 -2.63
C ASN A 80 25.65 -7.94 -3.10
N LEU A 81 24.58 -7.28 -3.58
CA LEU A 81 23.38 -7.96 -4.06
C LEU A 81 23.68 -8.81 -5.31
N ALA A 82 24.54 -8.30 -6.22
CA ALA A 82 24.95 -9.04 -7.40
C ALA A 82 25.82 -10.26 -7.02
N GLU A 83 26.82 -10.07 -6.16
CA GLU A 83 27.67 -11.15 -5.66
C GLU A 83 26.87 -12.21 -4.89
N ASP A 84 25.97 -11.79 -4.00
CA ASP A 84 25.11 -12.70 -3.24
C ASP A 84 24.17 -13.49 -4.16
N TYR A 85 23.68 -12.88 -5.25
CA TYR A 85 22.86 -13.60 -6.22
C TYR A 85 23.63 -14.69 -6.95
N ASP A 86 24.88 -14.43 -7.30
CA ASP A 86 25.75 -15.43 -7.92
C ASP A 86 26.06 -16.62 -7.00
N PHE A 87 26.21 -16.37 -5.68
CA PHE A 87 26.48 -17.41 -4.69
C PHE A 87 25.24 -18.11 -4.15
N PHE A 88 24.19 -17.36 -3.83
CA PHE A 88 23.01 -17.82 -3.10
C PHE A 88 21.75 -17.91 -3.94
N GLY A 89 21.78 -17.40 -5.18
CA GLY A 89 20.65 -17.42 -6.10
C GLY A 89 19.41 -16.76 -5.51
N LYS A 90 18.26 -17.45 -5.60
CA LYS A 90 16.96 -16.93 -5.14
C LYS A 90 16.89 -16.67 -3.62
N SER A 91 17.81 -17.19 -2.82
CA SER A 91 17.80 -16.96 -1.37
C SER A 91 18.13 -15.52 -1.02
N CYS A 92 19.05 -14.88 -1.76
CA CYS A 92 19.37 -13.47 -1.53
C CYS A 92 18.18 -12.55 -1.88
N VAL A 93 17.39 -12.90 -2.91
CA VAL A 93 16.18 -12.18 -3.27
C VAL A 93 15.15 -12.23 -2.13
N LYS A 94 15.04 -13.36 -1.45
CA LYS A 94 14.15 -13.50 -0.28
C LYS A 94 14.63 -12.64 0.90
N ASP A 95 15.92 -12.61 1.18
CA ASP A 95 16.48 -11.76 2.24
C ASP A 95 16.27 -10.29 1.93
N PHE A 96 16.55 -9.87 0.70
CA PHE A 96 16.28 -8.51 0.24
C PHE A 96 14.80 -8.14 0.36
N SER A 97 13.89 -9.05 -0.04
CA SER A 97 12.45 -8.85 0.09
C SER A 97 12.01 -8.64 1.53
N ASN A 98 12.57 -9.40 2.48
CA ASN A 98 12.31 -9.25 3.90
C ASN A 98 12.81 -7.91 4.45
N ARG A 99 13.97 -7.45 4.02
CA ARG A 99 14.51 -6.13 4.39
C ARG A 99 13.63 -5.01 3.84
N PHE A 100 13.18 -5.13 2.59
CA PHE A 100 12.28 -4.17 1.97
C PHE A 100 10.92 -4.11 2.69
N LEU A 101 10.33 -5.26 3.00
CA LEU A 101 9.09 -5.34 3.80
C LEU A 101 9.27 -4.69 5.18
N SER A 102 10.37 -4.99 5.87
CA SER A 102 10.67 -4.42 7.20
C SER A 102 10.83 -2.90 7.14
N ARG A 103 11.49 -2.39 6.10
CA ARG A 103 11.63 -0.93 5.89
C ARG A 103 10.28 -0.27 5.65
N LEU A 104 9.44 -0.84 4.77
CA LEU A 104 8.10 -0.29 4.51
C LEU A 104 7.22 -0.32 5.76
N THR A 105 7.24 -1.42 6.51
CA THR A 105 6.49 -1.54 7.76
C THR A 105 6.88 -0.45 8.74
N ARG A 106 8.18 -0.28 8.98
CA ARG A 106 8.70 0.74 9.88
C ARG A 106 8.36 2.15 9.42
N ALA A 107 8.53 2.45 8.13
CA ALA A 107 8.20 3.76 7.58
C ALA A 107 6.70 4.07 7.71
N LEU A 108 5.81 3.08 7.50
CA LEU A 108 4.38 3.22 7.73
C LEU A 108 4.05 3.50 9.20
N GLU A 109 4.63 2.74 10.13
CA GLU A 109 4.43 2.94 11.56
C GLU A 109 4.87 4.36 11.99
N GLU A 110 6.04 4.81 11.55
CA GLU A 110 6.58 6.14 11.89
C GLU A 110 5.74 7.26 11.27
N THR A 111 5.39 7.14 9.99
CA THR A 111 4.58 8.16 9.29
C THR A 111 3.18 8.25 9.89
N SER A 112 2.56 7.11 10.25
CA SER A 112 1.22 7.09 10.85
C SER A 112 1.14 7.77 12.21
N LYS A 113 2.25 7.92 12.93
CA LYS A 113 2.31 8.67 14.20
C LYS A 113 2.37 10.18 13.98
N SER A 114 2.92 10.59 12.84
CA SER A 114 3.18 12.00 12.54
C SER A 114 2.05 12.66 11.76
N PHE A 115 1.24 11.88 11.07
CA PHE A 115 0.19 12.38 10.18
C PHE A 115 -1.15 11.69 10.43
N PRO A 116 -2.29 12.40 10.33
CA PRO A 116 -3.62 11.83 10.49
C PRO A 116 -3.99 10.80 9.39
N LEU A 117 -3.31 10.84 8.26
CA LEU A 117 -3.41 9.86 7.19
C LEU A 117 -2.04 9.66 6.53
N THR A 118 -1.70 8.41 6.22
CA THR A 118 -0.54 8.07 5.40
C THR A 118 -0.99 7.54 4.05
N VAL A 119 -0.62 8.20 2.96
CA VAL A 119 -0.87 7.73 1.60
C VAL A 119 0.34 6.96 1.10
N VAL A 120 0.12 5.71 0.68
CA VAL A 120 1.15 4.82 0.11
C VAL A 120 0.93 4.73 -1.39
N CYS A 121 1.94 5.07 -2.17
CA CYS A 121 1.87 5.05 -3.63
C CYS A 121 2.93 4.13 -4.25
N ARG A 122 2.75 3.86 -5.56
CA ARG A 122 3.61 2.97 -6.36
C ARG A 122 3.66 1.53 -5.84
N LEU A 123 2.55 1.04 -5.30
CA LEU A 123 2.44 -0.31 -4.76
C LEU A 123 2.67 -1.42 -5.80
N GLY A 124 2.55 -1.13 -7.09
CA GLY A 124 2.85 -2.08 -8.15
C GLY A 124 4.25 -2.68 -8.07
N ILE A 125 5.20 -1.96 -7.49
CA ILE A 125 6.58 -2.39 -7.34
C ILE A 125 6.73 -3.59 -6.38
N LEU A 126 5.78 -3.77 -5.46
CA LEU A 126 5.80 -4.89 -4.49
C LEU A 126 5.71 -6.25 -5.17
N ASN A 127 5.00 -6.35 -6.32
CA ASN A 127 4.76 -7.61 -7.02
C ASN A 127 6.04 -8.34 -7.49
N GLY A 128 7.17 -7.64 -7.53
CA GLY A 128 8.47 -8.26 -7.79
C GLY A 128 9.09 -8.96 -6.58
N PHE A 129 8.58 -8.68 -5.37
CA PHE A 129 9.19 -9.10 -4.10
C PHE A 129 8.21 -9.87 -3.22
N PHE A 130 7.02 -9.33 -2.98
CA PHE A 130 5.97 -9.94 -2.15
C PHE A 130 4.60 -9.39 -2.52
N SER A 131 3.55 -10.10 -2.13
CA SER A 131 2.16 -9.61 -2.27
C SER A 131 1.83 -8.56 -1.21
N LEU A 132 0.68 -7.88 -1.35
CA LEU A 132 0.27 -6.82 -0.43
C LEU A 132 -0.03 -7.33 1.00
N ASN A 133 -0.53 -8.56 1.15
CA ASN A 133 -0.93 -9.12 2.44
C ASN A 133 0.17 -9.11 3.52
N PRO A 134 1.41 -9.53 3.26
CA PRO A 134 2.49 -9.45 4.25
C PRO A 134 2.69 -8.05 4.82
N LEU A 135 2.51 -7.00 4.01
CA LEU A 135 2.62 -5.63 4.48
C LEU A 135 1.43 -5.26 5.39
N ILE A 136 0.19 -5.61 4.99
CA ILE A 136 -1.00 -5.35 5.81
C ILE A 136 -0.91 -6.09 7.14
N GLU A 137 -0.51 -7.36 7.14
CA GLU A 137 -0.33 -8.15 8.37
C GLU A 137 0.76 -7.56 9.26
N ALA A 138 1.88 -7.14 8.69
CA ALA A 138 2.99 -6.57 9.44
C ALA A 138 2.64 -5.26 10.16
N VAL A 139 1.71 -4.46 9.61
CA VAL A 139 1.26 -3.18 10.20
C VAL A 139 -0.01 -3.30 11.06
N THR A 140 -0.69 -4.45 11.02
CA THR A 140 -1.91 -4.68 11.81
C THR A 140 -1.65 -4.47 13.31
N GLY A 141 -2.46 -3.62 13.94
CA GLY A 141 -2.33 -3.25 15.36
C GLY A 141 -1.19 -2.27 15.67
N LYS A 142 -0.44 -1.80 14.67
CA LYS A 142 0.72 -0.93 14.88
C LYS A 142 0.52 0.50 14.37
N LEU A 143 -0.39 0.71 13.43
CA LEU A 143 -0.66 2.04 12.89
C LEU A 143 -1.39 2.90 13.92
N ALA A 144 -0.84 4.08 14.20
CA ALA A 144 -1.51 5.09 15.03
C ALA A 144 -2.72 5.65 14.28
N ASN A 145 -2.55 6.06 13.03
CA ASN A 145 -3.56 6.62 12.15
C ASN A 145 -3.72 5.80 10.87
N PRO A 146 -4.83 5.96 10.12
CA PRO A 146 -5.11 5.20 8.89
C PRO A 146 -4.02 5.29 7.82
N ALA A 147 -3.91 4.22 7.03
CA ALA A 147 -3.10 4.17 5.82
C ALA A 147 -3.98 3.95 4.59
N LEU A 148 -3.84 4.80 3.58
CA LEU A 148 -4.48 4.70 2.27
C LEU A 148 -3.47 4.18 1.25
N MET A 149 -3.68 2.97 0.77
CA MET A 149 -2.83 2.29 -0.20
C MET A 149 -3.40 2.42 -1.60
N ILE A 150 -2.71 3.13 -2.50
CA ILE A 150 -3.13 3.27 -3.90
C ILE A 150 -2.64 2.05 -4.68
N TYR A 151 -3.56 1.17 -5.04
CA TYR A 151 -3.26 -0.09 -5.70
C TYR A 151 -3.57 -0.02 -7.20
N PRO A 152 -2.56 -0.21 -8.08
CA PRO A 152 -2.77 -0.21 -9.52
C PRO A 152 -3.38 -1.56 -9.94
N GLY A 153 -4.68 -1.59 -10.11
CA GLY A 153 -5.41 -2.80 -10.45
C GLY A 153 -6.91 -2.68 -10.28
N LYS A 154 -7.57 -3.82 -10.28
CA LYS A 154 -9.02 -3.93 -10.13
C LYS A 154 -9.37 -4.76 -8.91
N ARG A 155 -10.55 -4.49 -8.37
CA ARG A 155 -11.17 -5.28 -7.32
C ARG A 155 -12.20 -6.23 -7.93
N GLU A 156 -12.20 -7.47 -7.47
CA GLU A 156 -13.31 -8.41 -7.64
C GLU A 156 -13.62 -9.01 -6.26
N ASP A 157 -14.71 -8.58 -5.64
CA ASP A 157 -15.08 -8.86 -4.24
C ASP A 157 -13.95 -8.49 -3.24
N ARG A 158 -13.29 -9.49 -2.66
CA ARG A 158 -12.12 -9.34 -1.77
C ARG A 158 -10.80 -9.67 -2.46
N ILE A 159 -10.82 -9.88 -3.76
CA ILE A 159 -9.63 -10.20 -4.56
C ILE A 159 -9.17 -8.94 -5.27
N LEU A 160 -7.93 -8.57 -5.05
CA LEU A 160 -7.23 -7.58 -5.86
C LEU A 160 -6.61 -8.28 -7.05
N LYS A 161 -6.85 -7.76 -8.24
CA LYS A 161 -6.19 -8.20 -9.47
C LYS A 161 -5.25 -7.09 -9.93
N PHE A 162 -3.96 -7.41 -9.99
CA PHE A 162 -2.98 -6.50 -10.57
C PHE A 162 -3.20 -6.36 -12.08
N LEU A 163 -2.62 -5.34 -12.67
CA LEU A 163 -2.80 -4.97 -14.08
C LEU A 163 -2.45 -6.05 -15.10
N ASP A 164 -1.52 -6.92 -14.75
CA ASP A 164 -1.10 -8.02 -15.60
C ASP A 164 -2.09 -9.20 -15.63
N GLY A 165 -3.14 -9.14 -14.81
CA GLY A 165 -4.15 -10.17 -14.65
C GLY A 165 -3.64 -11.49 -14.06
N ARG A 166 -2.34 -11.59 -13.74
CA ARG A 166 -1.70 -12.81 -13.22
C ARG A 166 -1.51 -12.76 -11.71
N HIS A 167 -1.16 -11.59 -11.19
CA HIS A 167 -0.98 -11.42 -9.76
C HIS A 167 -2.32 -11.07 -9.09
N THR A 168 -2.74 -11.94 -8.20
CA THR A 168 -3.97 -11.77 -7.41
C THR A 168 -3.64 -11.85 -5.93
N ALA A 169 -4.36 -11.09 -5.11
CA ALA A 169 -4.25 -11.13 -3.66
C ALA A 169 -5.65 -11.09 -3.03
N SER A 170 -5.97 -12.06 -2.19
CA SER A 170 -7.15 -11.98 -1.33
C SER A 170 -6.82 -11.12 -0.12
N VAL A 171 -7.60 -10.08 0.13
CA VAL A 171 -7.36 -9.14 1.23
C VAL A 171 -8.52 -9.19 2.22
N TYR A 172 -8.20 -9.45 3.48
CA TYR A 172 -9.20 -9.63 4.54
C TYR A 172 -9.22 -8.47 5.54
N ARG A 173 -8.08 -7.84 5.79
CA ARG A 173 -7.92 -6.81 6.82
C ARG A 173 -7.76 -5.41 6.22
N ALA A 174 -8.55 -5.10 5.20
CA ALA A 174 -8.61 -3.77 4.63
C ALA A 174 -9.98 -3.47 4.03
N VAL A 175 -10.35 -2.19 4.00
CA VAL A 175 -11.47 -1.71 3.19
C VAL A 175 -10.97 -1.51 1.76
N ILE A 176 -11.65 -2.08 0.77
CA ILE A 176 -11.26 -1.99 -0.65
C ILE A 176 -12.30 -1.17 -1.41
N LEU A 177 -11.86 -0.14 -2.10
CA LEU A 177 -12.65 0.78 -2.93
C LEU A 177 -12.21 0.73 -4.39
#